data_8d2faa737023d42ae43ecc0a81de9f77
#
_entry.id   8d2faa737023d42ae43ecc0a81de9f77
#
_cell.length_a   1.000
_cell.length_b   1.000
_cell.length_c   1.000
_cell.angle_alpha   90.00
_cell.angle_beta   90.00
_cell.angle_gamma   90.00
#
_symmetry.space_group_name_H-M   'P 1'
#
loop_
_entity.id
_entity.type
_entity.pdbx_description
1 polymer ?
#
loop_
_entity_poly.entity_id
_entity_poly.type
_entity_poly.pdbx_seq_one_letter_code
_entity_poly.pdbx_strand_id
1 'polypeptide(L)'
;MPLVNVYYHENILNKEELKKIGECIHLSLIEHFNIPENDFFQMFLPYQQNHFLYNPYYLLERGEKRTENMIYVSITCGPERTIKQKRNLYQSISSKVSECSGIKSADIFITLNETSAENW
;
A
#
# COMPACT_ATOMS: atom_id res chain seq x y z
N MET A 1 8.30 -2.73 -13.77
CA MET A 1 7.11 -1.84 -13.78
C MET A 1 6.16 -2.29 -12.68
N PRO A 2 5.99 -1.54 -11.60
CA PRO A 2 4.95 -1.87 -10.64
C PRO A 2 3.63 -1.17 -10.99
N LEU A 3 2.54 -1.93 -10.88
CA LEU A 3 1.19 -1.39 -10.87
C LEU A 3 0.69 -1.42 -9.44
N VAL A 4 0.29 -0.28 -8.92
CA VAL A 4 -0.18 -0.14 -7.55
C VAL A 4 -1.68 0.17 -7.54
N ASN A 5 -2.43 -0.66 -6.85
CA ASN A 5 -3.85 -0.41 -6.58
C ASN A 5 -4.02 -0.11 -5.10
N VAL A 6 -4.65 1.00 -4.79
CA VAL A 6 -4.94 1.41 -3.41
C VAL A 6 -6.46 1.42 -3.20
N TYR A 7 -6.94 0.48 -2.41
CA TYR A 7 -8.35 0.39 -2.03
C TYR A 7 -8.52 1.12 -0.71
N TYR A 8 -9.46 2.06 -0.65
CA TYR A 8 -9.66 2.89 0.53
C TYR A 8 -11.15 3.10 0.80
N HIS A 9 -11.48 3.39 2.05
CA HIS A 9 -12.86 3.69 2.43
C HIS A 9 -13.28 5.03 1.82
N GLU A 10 -14.39 5.04 1.09
CA GLU A 10 -14.80 6.17 0.24
C GLU A 10 -14.96 7.51 0.94
N ASN A 11 -15.30 7.51 2.25
CA ASN A 11 -15.57 8.73 3.00
C ASN A 11 -14.42 9.18 3.92
N ILE A 12 -13.28 8.46 3.90
CA ILE A 12 -12.21 8.71 4.88
C ILE A 12 -11.12 9.63 4.33
N LEU A 13 -10.83 9.54 3.04
CA LEU A 13 -9.73 10.27 2.40
C LEU A 13 -10.24 11.18 1.29
N ASN A 14 -9.71 12.41 1.23
CA ASN A 14 -9.97 13.35 0.15
C ASN A 14 -8.90 13.21 -0.95
N LYS A 15 -9.06 13.96 -2.04
CA LYS A 15 -8.16 13.97 -3.19
C LYS A 15 -6.71 14.27 -2.82
N GLU A 16 -6.50 15.26 -1.96
CA GLU A 16 -5.16 15.68 -1.54
C GLU A 16 -4.47 14.60 -0.72
N GLU A 17 -5.21 13.95 0.17
CA GLU A 17 -4.69 12.85 0.99
C GLU A 17 -4.33 11.64 0.13
N LEU A 18 -5.16 11.29 -0.85
CA LEU A 18 -4.87 10.21 -1.80
C LEU A 18 -3.60 10.50 -2.60
N LYS A 19 -3.43 11.72 -3.05
CA LYS A 19 -2.22 12.14 -3.77
C LYS A 19 -0.96 11.97 -2.91
N LYS A 20 -1.03 12.38 -1.66
CA LYS A 20 0.08 12.22 -0.71
C LYS A 20 0.41 10.75 -0.47
N ILE A 21 -0.59 9.92 -0.29
CA ILE A 21 -0.41 8.47 -0.13
C ILE A 21 0.29 7.89 -1.36
N GLY A 22 -0.17 8.26 -2.54
CA GLY A 22 0.44 7.81 -3.80
C GLY A 22 1.91 8.22 -3.92
N GLU A 23 2.24 9.45 -3.56
CA GLU A 23 3.62 9.94 -3.55
C GLU A 23 4.49 9.15 -2.56
N CYS A 24 3.98 8.87 -1.36
CA CYS A 24 4.68 8.08 -0.35
C CYS A 24 4.97 6.66 -0.85
N ILE A 25 4.01 6.02 -1.49
CA ILE A 25 4.18 4.67 -2.05
C ILE A 25 5.22 4.70 -3.18
N HIS A 26 5.13 5.68 -4.07
CA HIS A 26 6.06 5.81 -5.19
C HIS A 26 7.51 6.04 -4.73
N LEU A 27 7.71 6.93 -3.76
CA LEU A 27 9.03 7.17 -3.17
C LEU A 27 9.61 5.90 -2.54
N SER A 28 8.78 5.12 -1.87
CA SER A 28 9.20 3.84 -1.28
C SER A 28 9.64 2.83 -2.34
N LEU A 29 8.93 2.76 -3.46
CA LEU A 29 9.29 1.90 -4.59
C LEU A 29 10.60 2.34 -5.24
N ILE A 30 10.81 3.63 -5.42
CA ILE A 30 12.06 4.16 -5.95
C ILE A 30 13.22 3.79 -5.02
N GLU A 31 13.07 4.01 -3.74
CA GLU A 31 14.13 3.79 -2.75
C GLU A 31 14.48 2.31 -2.59
N HIS A 32 13.49 1.42 -2.52
CA HIS A 32 13.70 0.02 -2.16
C HIS A 32 13.65 -0.96 -3.32
N PHE A 33 12.93 -0.63 -4.38
CA PHE A 33 12.84 -1.46 -5.59
C PHE A 33 13.62 -0.88 -6.76
N ASN A 34 14.22 0.28 -6.58
CA ASN A 34 15.09 0.91 -7.55
C ASN A 34 14.41 1.13 -8.91
N ILE A 35 13.13 1.48 -8.89
CA ILE A 35 12.39 1.80 -10.11
C ILE A 35 12.73 3.22 -10.60
N PRO A 36 12.64 3.49 -11.90
CA PRO A 36 12.76 4.85 -12.42
C PRO A 36 11.64 5.75 -11.87
N GLU A 37 11.95 7.04 -11.69
CA GLU A 37 10.99 8.02 -11.20
C GLU A 37 9.73 8.14 -12.07
N ASN A 38 9.89 7.97 -13.39
CA ASN A 38 8.79 8.04 -14.33
C ASN A 38 8.03 6.73 -14.51
N ASP A 39 8.42 5.66 -13.83
CA ASP A 39 7.69 4.40 -13.82
C ASP A 39 6.57 4.48 -12.77
N PHE A 40 5.47 5.10 -13.18
CA PHE A 40 4.43 5.51 -12.26
C PHE A 40 3.05 5.07 -12.75
N PHE A 41 2.51 4.04 -12.09
CA PHE A 41 1.16 3.51 -12.37
C PHE A 41 0.46 3.25 -11.07
N GLN A 42 -0.53 4.06 -10.75
CA GLN A 42 -1.32 3.93 -9.52
C GLN A 42 -2.80 4.13 -9.80
N MET A 43 -3.61 3.32 -9.17
CA MET A 43 -5.06 3.41 -9.24
C MET A 43 -5.63 3.45 -7.82
N PHE A 44 -6.55 4.36 -7.57
CA PHE A 44 -7.24 4.47 -6.28
C PHE A 44 -8.67 4.03 -6.44
N LEU A 45 -9.09 3.04 -5.64
CA LEU A 45 -10.40 2.41 -5.75
C LEU A 45 -11.14 2.56 -4.41
N PRO A 46 -12.18 3.40 -4.37
CA PRO A 46 -12.98 3.55 -3.16
C PRO A 46 -13.83 2.31 -2.91
N TYR A 47 -13.92 1.88 -1.65
CA TYR A 47 -14.89 0.87 -1.25
C TYR A 47 -15.92 1.45 -0.27
N GLN A 48 -17.12 0.90 -0.31
CA GLN A 48 -18.18 1.28 0.61
C GLN A 48 -18.04 0.51 1.92
N GLN A 49 -18.56 1.08 2.99
CA GLN A 49 -18.65 0.40 4.28
C GLN A 49 -19.32 -0.96 4.09
N ASN A 50 -18.80 -1.98 4.77
CA ASN A 50 -19.24 -3.37 4.68
C ASN A 50 -18.89 -4.12 3.37
N HIS A 51 -18.16 -3.48 2.45
CA HIS A 51 -17.64 -4.16 1.25
C HIS A 51 -16.22 -4.70 1.45
N PHE A 52 -15.55 -4.34 2.54
CA PHE A 52 -14.27 -4.90 2.94
C PHE A 52 -14.42 -5.46 4.35
N LEU A 53 -14.47 -6.79 4.46
CA LEU A 53 -14.67 -7.49 5.73
C LEU A 53 -13.36 -8.10 6.19
N TYR A 54 -13.01 -7.88 7.45
CA TYR A 54 -11.77 -8.38 8.02
C TYR A 54 -11.88 -8.50 9.53
N ASN A 55 -11.06 -9.39 10.10
CA ASN A 55 -10.95 -9.51 11.55
C ASN A 55 -10.11 -8.34 12.09
N PRO A 56 -10.57 -7.65 13.14
CA PRO A 56 -9.87 -6.46 13.63
C PRO A 56 -8.56 -6.75 14.36
N TYR A 57 -8.26 -8.00 14.72
CA TYR A 57 -7.10 -8.33 15.54
C TYR A 57 -6.10 -9.29 14.91
N TYR A 58 -6.52 -10.07 13.92
CA TYR A 58 -5.68 -11.12 13.34
C TYR A 58 -4.38 -10.56 12.76
N LEU A 59 -3.26 -11.20 13.06
CA LEU A 59 -1.90 -10.81 12.65
C LEU A 59 -1.41 -9.47 13.20
N LEU A 60 -2.09 -8.89 14.16
CA LEU A 60 -1.63 -7.68 14.85
C LEU A 60 -0.98 -8.03 16.18
N GLU A 61 -0.12 -7.14 16.66
CA GLU A 61 0.44 -7.23 18.01
C GLU A 61 -0.64 -6.99 19.05
N ARG A 62 -0.39 -7.49 20.27
CA ARG A 62 -1.31 -7.33 21.37
C ARG A 62 -1.59 -5.86 21.67
N GLY A 63 -2.85 -5.49 21.73
CA GLY A 63 -3.29 -4.12 22.00
C GLY A 63 -3.55 -3.29 20.75
N GLU A 64 -3.21 -3.82 19.55
CA GLU A 64 -3.53 -3.16 18.30
C GLU A 64 -4.88 -3.64 17.75
N LYS A 65 -5.55 -2.75 17.05
CA LYS A 65 -6.85 -3.03 16.44
C LYS A 65 -6.98 -2.30 15.12
N ARG A 66 -7.46 -3.02 14.10
CA ARG A 66 -7.85 -2.39 12.84
C ARG A 66 -9.15 -1.62 13.03
N THR A 67 -9.25 -0.52 12.30
CA THR A 67 -10.44 0.33 12.29
C THR A 67 -11.13 0.26 10.94
N GLU A 68 -12.17 1.05 10.74
CA GLU A 68 -12.84 1.19 9.44
C GLU A 68 -12.01 1.98 8.42
N ASN A 69 -10.87 2.53 8.83
CA ASN A 69 -9.97 3.30 7.96
C ASN A 69 -8.97 2.44 7.20
N MET A 70 -9.18 1.13 7.16
CA MET A 70 -8.29 0.21 6.45
C MET A 70 -8.07 0.62 5.01
N ILE A 71 -6.80 0.62 4.60
CA ILE A 71 -6.43 0.67 3.18
C ILE A 71 -5.75 -0.64 2.78
N TYR A 72 -5.98 -1.06 1.55
CA TYR A 72 -5.33 -2.22 0.98
C TYR A 72 -4.49 -1.77 -0.22
N VAL A 73 -3.18 -1.94 -0.11
CA VAL A 73 -2.22 -1.63 -1.17
C VAL A 73 -1.82 -2.94 -1.86
N SER A 74 -2.26 -3.10 -3.09
CA SER A 74 -1.92 -4.27 -3.91
C SER A 74 -0.90 -3.85 -4.96
N ILE A 75 0.28 -4.47 -4.92
CA ILE A 75 1.38 -4.14 -5.82
C ILE A 75 1.66 -5.34 -6.72
N THR A 76 1.65 -5.12 -8.03
CA THR A 76 2.07 -6.12 -9.01
C THR A 76 3.36 -5.62 -9.66
N CYS A 77 4.39 -6.45 -9.64
CA CYS A 77 5.70 -6.06 -10.17
C CYS A 77 6.44 -7.26 -10.77
N GLY A 78 7.58 -6.99 -11.41
CA GLY A 78 8.47 -8.04 -11.88
C GLY A 78 9.14 -8.81 -10.75
N PRO A 79 9.68 -9.99 -11.03
CA PRO A 79 10.33 -10.83 -10.03
C PRO A 79 11.73 -10.31 -9.66
N GLU A 80 12.41 -11.09 -8.80
CA GLU A 80 13.86 -10.96 -8.50
C GLU A 80 14.23 -9.95 -7.40
N ARG A 81 13.26 -9.39 -6.65
CA ARG A 81 13.60 -8.65 -5.43
C ARG A 81 13.89 -9.62 -4.29
N THR A 82 14.85 -9.25 -3.46
CA THR A 82 15.20 -10.05 -2.28
C THR A 82 14.13 -9.91 -1.20
N ILE A 83 14.11 -10.84 -0.26
CA ILE A 83 13.22 -10.77 0.91
C ILE A 83 13.49 -9.48 1.69
N LYS A 84 14.75 -9.07 1.82
CA LYS A 84 15.13 -7.84 2.51
C LYS A 84 14.56 -6.59 1.81
N GLN A 85 14.66 -6.53 0.49
CA GLN A 85 14.08 -5.42 -0.29
C GLN A 85 12.57 -5.35 -0.09
N LYS A 86 11.88 -6.48 -0.12
CA LYS A 86 10.43 -6.56 0.08
C LYS A 86 10.04 -6.08 1.47
N ARG A 87 10.70 -6.57 2.51
CA ARG A 87 10.44 -6.15 3.90
C ARG A 87 10.69 -4.67 4.12
N ASN A 88 11.78 -4.15 3.56
CA ASN A 88 12.09 -2.73 3.63
C ASN A 88 11.04 -1.89 2.91
N LEU A 89 10.54 -2.37 1.77
CA LEU A 89 9.46 -1.70 1.04
C LEU A 89 8.19 -1.59 1.90
N TYR A 90 7.75 -2.71 2.49
CA TYR A 90 6.53 -2.72 3.31
C TYR A 90 6.64 -1.79 4.50
N GLN A 91 7.78 -1.81 5.18
CA GLN A 91 8.04 -0.94 6.31
C GLN A 91 8.04 0.54 5.89
N SER A 92 8.69 0.86 4.77
CA SER A 92 8.75 2.21 4.24
C SER A 92 7.37 2.74 3.88
N ILE A 93 6.57 1.94 3.16
CA ILE A 93 5.20 2.32 2.81
C ILE A 93 4.37 2.57 4.07
N SER A 94 4.40 1.64 5.00
CA SER A 94 3.65 1.75 6.25
C SER A 94 4.01 3.02 7.02
N SER A 95 5.30 3.28 7.20
CA SER A 95 5.78 4.48 7.93
C SER A 95 5.42 5.77 7.22
N LYS A 96 5.71 5.87 5.93
CA LYS A 96 5.47 7.09 5.16
C LYS A 96 3.98 7.41 5.02
N VAL A 97 3.17 6.41 4.73
CA VAL A 97 1.72 6.59 4.59
C VAL A 97 1.10 6.97 5.94
N SER A 98 1.53 6.34 7.02
CA SER A 98 1.05 6.68 8.35
C SER A 98 1.39 8.14 8.74
N GLU A 99 2.62 8.57 8.44
CA GLU A 99 3.04 9.95 8.71
C GLU A 99 2.26 10.99 7.89
N CYS A 100 2.05 10.73 6.61
CA CYS A 100 1.44 11.73 5.72
C CYS A 100 -0.09 11.77 5.79
N SER A 101 -0.74 10.70 6.21
CA SER A 101 -2.20 10.59 6.19
C SER A 101 -2.84 10.46 7.56
N GLY A 102 -2.08 10.10 8.59
CA GLY A 102 -2.61 9.78 9.90
C GLY A 102 -3.25 8.39 10.00
N ILE A 103 -3.25 7.61 8.93
CA ILE A 103 -3.72 6.22 8.97
C ILE A 103 -2.72 5.39 9.78
N LYS A 104 -3.20 4.63 10.74
CA LYS A 104 -2.34 3.78 11.59
C LYS A 104 -1.74 2.65 10.76
N SER A 105 -0.52 2.22 11.11
CA SER A 105 0.13 1.07 10.44
C SER A 105 -0.75 -0.18 10.49
N ALA A 106 -1.51 -0.39 11.57
CA ALA A 106 -2.44 -1.51 11.70
C ALA A 106 -3.54 -1.49 10.63
N ASP A 107 -3.84 -0.33 10.07
CA ASP A 107 -4.86 -0.15 9.03
C ASP A 107 -4.28 -0.17 7.61
N ILE A 108 -3.01 -0.51 7.45
CA ILE A 108 -2.35 -0.59 6.15
C ILE A 108 -2.06 -2.06 5.84
N PHE A 109 -2.75 -2.60 4.84
CA PHE A 109 -2.60 -3.98 4.39
C PHE A 109 -1.92 -3.98 3.03
N ILE A 110 -0.78 -4.66 2.90
CA ILE A 110 0.01 -4.66 1.67
C ILE A 110 0.18 -6.09 1.17
N THR A 111 -0.06 -6.31 -0.11
CA THR A 111 0.32 -7.55 -0.79
C THR A 111 1.19 -7.22 -1.99
N LEU A 112 2.07 -8.16 -2.33
CA LEU A 112 2.93 -8.07 -3.48
C LEU A 112 2.71 -9.29 -4.36
N ASN A 113 2.41 -9.07 -5.64
CA ASN A 113 2.29 -10.11 -6.64
C ASN A 113 3.42 -9.95 -7.64
N GLU A 114 4.21 -11.00 -7.80
CA GLU A 114 5.27 -11.01 -8.79
C GLU A 114 4.78 -11.68 -10.07
N THR A 115 5.07 -11.06 -11.22
CA THR A 115 4.72 -11.61 -12.52
C THR A 115 5.89 -11.44 -13.48
N SER A 116 6.06 -12.40 -14.37
CA SER A 116 7.16 -12.39 -15.33
C SER A 116 6.90 -11.39 -16.47
N ALA A 117 7.99 -11.00 -17.16
CA ALA A 117 7.96 -9.91 -18.13
C ALA A 117 6.96 -10.12 -19.27
N GLU A 118 6.73 -11.36 -19.68
CA GLU A 118 5.79 -11.68 -20.75
C GLU A 118 4.32 -11.45 -20.39
N ASN A 119 4.03 -11.12 -19.15
CA ASN A 119 2.65 -10.91 -18.69
C ASN A 119 2.22 -9.42 -18.63
N TRP A 120 3.07 -8.55 -19.10
CA TRP A 120 2.76 -7.12 -19.15
C TRP A 120 2.42 -6.65 -20.54
#